data_82f8f318be3c4d41cda2235894f95930
#
_entry.id   82f8f318be3c4d41cda2235894f95930
#
_cell.length_a   1.000
_cell.length_b   1.000
_cell.length_c   1.000
_cell.angle_alpha   90.00
_cell.angle_beta   90.00
_cell.angle_gamma   90.00
#
_symmetry.space_group_name_H-M   'P 1'
#
loop_
_entity.id
_entity.type
_entity.pdbx_description
1 polymer ?
#
loop_
_entity_poly.entity_id
_entity_poly.type
_entity_poly.pdbx_seq_one_letter_code
_entity_poly.pdbx_strand_id
1 'polypeptide(L)'
;MRSILKGLTLAAMLTVMPAAAIAADFTLRATANSNENDEDYDGLVVFKNYVEAASNGKVAVELFIGTQLCSKGAECLQGIADGSIDIYISTSGGAAGAFPYVQVLDLPYLMANDRIAEDVLSGDFTRTVRKKALADSGDAIRLMTIGNTGGWRNFANTKRRVQKPADMEGLKIRTVVADLPQELVKALGAAPTPIPWPELFTSFQTGVVEGSKNGITDIMGMKFPDAGLKYVTLDGHAYMGALWWMNNAKFKSMPEDLRKVVVDGFAALQQATFASPKRKSIQAYEDFVKGGGDLYVPTPEEKAAFKEAAKPVYDWFRSNVKGGPEVFDALTSAVAEAEKEIGEATAADLN
;
A
#
# COMPACT_ATOMS: atom_id res chain seq x y z
N MET A 1 -77.11 37.68 -23.46
CA MET A 1 -76.37 36.70 -24.26
C MET A 1 -74.97 36.65 -23.67
N ARG A 2 -74.60 35.66 -22.89
CA ARG A 2 -73.26 35.44 -22.29
C ARG A 2 -72.69 34.17 -22.89
N SER A 3 -71.66 34.30 -23.71
CA SER A 3 -70.90 33.20 -24.27
C SER A 3 -69.85 32.70 -23.25
N ILE A 4 -69.93 31.42 -22.89
CA ILE A 4 -68.99 30.74 -22.01
C ILE A 4 -67.89 30.13 -22.88
N LEU A 5 -66.69 30.65 -22.80
CA LEU A 5 -65.49 30.04 -23.38
C LEU A 5 -65.03 28.91 -22.45
N LYS A 6 -65.08 27.66 -22.96
CA LYS A 6 -64.49 26.52 -22.25
C LYS A 6 -63.02 26.39 -22.67
N GLY A 7 -62.10 26.74 -21.76
CA GLY A 7 -60.69 26.44 -21.91
C GLY A 7 -60.38 24.96 -21.65
N LEU A 8 -59.85 24.27 -22.64
CA LEU A 8 -59.28 22.92 -22.50
C LEU A 8 -57.86 23.02 -21.99
N THR A 9 -57.62 22.66 -20.74
CA THR A 9 -56.26 22.52 -20.20
C THR A 9 -55.75 21.14 -20.56
N LEU A 10 -54.75 21.06 -21.45
CA LEU A 10 -54.03 19.84 -21.81
C LEU A 10 -52.97 19.58 -20.74
N ALA A 11 -53.22 18.65 -19.82
CA ALA A 11 -52.24 18.21 -18.84
C ALA A 11 -51.25 17.23 -19.53
N ALA A 12 -50.03 17.68 -19.80
CA ALA A 12 -48.94 16.84 -20.24
C ALA A 12 -48.48 15.97 -19.07
N MET A 13 -48.85 14.68 -19.05
CA MET A 13 -48.26 13.67 -18.14
C MET A 13 -46.83 13.39 -18.61
N LEU A 14 -45.84 13.96 -17.91
CA LEU A 14 -44.47 13.46 -17.99
C LEU A 14 -44.43 12.06 -17.36
N THR A 15 -44.37 11.04 -18.20
CA THR A 15 -44.04 9.68 -17.75
C THR A 15 -42.56 9.65 -17.42
N VAL A 16 -42.24 9.73 -16.13
CA VAL A 16 -40.90 9.37 -15.62
C VAL A 16 -40.77 7.86 -15.78
N MET A 17 -40.09 7.44 -16.86
CA MET A 17 -39.67 6.05 -16.99
C MET A 17 -38.70 5.74 -15.83
N PRO A 18 -38.92 4.70 -15.00
CA PRO A 18 -37.91 4.26 -14.06
C PRO A 18 -36.69 3.86 -14.89
N ALA A 19 -35.54 4.47 -14.60
CA ALA A 19 -34.26 3.97 -15.10
C ALA A 19 -34.14 2.51 -14.63
N ALA A 20 -34.24 1.57 -15.57
CA ALA A 20 -33.98 0.17 -15.25
C ALA A 20 -32.55 0.11 -14.71
N ALA A 21 -32.38 -0.27 -13.47
CA ALA A 21 -31.06 -0.57 -12.90
C ALA A 21 -30.50 -1.72 -13.75
N ILE A 22 -29.57 -1.44 -14.63
CA ILE A 22 -28.85 -2.45 -15.41
C ILE A 22 -28.05 -3.22 -14.38
N ALA A 23 -28.34 -4.49 -14.18
CA ALA A 23 -27.53 -5.38 -13.36
C ALA A 23 -26.13 -5.44 -14.00
N ALA A 24 -25.08 -5.29 -13.19
CA ALA A 24 -23.72 -5.39 -13.69
C ALA A 24 -23.45 -6.82 -14.22
N ASP A 25 -22.76 -6.90 -15.36
CA ASP A 25 -22.34 -8.20 -15.94
C ASP A 25 -21.27 -8.89 -15.06
N PHE A 26 -20.46 -8.08 -14.38
CA PHE A 26 -19.39 -8.54 -13.49
C PHE A 26 -19.41 -7.75 -12.18
N THR A 27 -19.22 -8.45 -11.06
CA THR A 27 -18.99 -7.84 -9.75
C THR A 27 -17.62 -8.22 -9.26
N LEU A 28 -16.84 -7.22 -8.80
CA LEU A 28 -15.51 -7.38 -8.22
C LEU A 28 -15.58 -7.11 -6.73
N ARG A 29 -15.26 -8.11 -5.91
CA ARG A 29 -15.14 -7.99 -4.45
C ARG A 29 -13.72 -7.56 -4.11
N ALA A 30 -13.56 -6.31 -3.68
CA ALA A 30 -12.27 -5.72 -3.37
C ALA A 30 -12.11 -5.50 -1.86
N THR A 31 -10.96 -5.88 -1.30
CA THR A 31 -10.72 -5.79 0.14
C THR A 31 -9.36 -5.20 0.50
N ALA A 32 -9.34 -4.51 1.66
CA ALA A 32 -8.15 -4.05 2.35
C ALA A 32 -8.30 -4.32 3.85
N ASN A 33 -7.21 -4.73 4.53
CA ASN A 33 -7.23 -5.04 5.96
C ASN A 33 -7.05 -3.79 6.85
N SER A 34 -7.05 -2.61 6.26
CA SER A 34 -7.00 -1.30 6.90
C SER A 34 -8.42 -0.73 7.14
N ASN A 35 -8.50 0.50 7.59
CA ASN A 35 -9.77 1.21 7.77
C ASN A 35 -9.94 2.32 6.70
N GLU A 36 -11.08 3.03 6.74
CA GLU A 36 -11.43 4.07 5.77
C GLU A 36 -10.53 5.33 5.83
N ASN A 37 -9.67 5.47 6.85
CA ASN A 37 -8.71 6.57 6.94
C ASN A 37 -7.40 6.28 6.19
N ASP A 38 -7.22 5.05 5.75
CA ASP A 38 -6.02 4.56 5.07
C ASP A 38 -6.00 4.96 3.58
N GLU A 39 -4.82 5.05 3.00
CA GLU A 39 -4.61 5.33 1.58
C GLU A 39 -5.10 4.21 0.67
N ASP A 40 -5.09 2.98 1.17
CA ASP A 40 -5.62 1.82 0.44
C ASP A 40 -7.11 1.99 0.13
N TYR A 41 -7.87 2.54 1.09
CA TYR A 41 -9.28 2.86 0.87
C TYR A 41 -9.46 3.96 -0.17
N ASP A 42 -8.67 5.04 -0.11
CA ASP A 42 -8.70 6.10 -1.14
C ASP A 42 -8.46 5.51 -2.53
N GLY A 43 -7.47 4.63 -2.66
CA GLY A 43 -7.17 3.92 -3.90
C GLY A 43 -8.34 3.07 -4.40
N LEU A 44 -8.96 2.30 -3.51
CA LEU A 44 -10.13 1.47 -3.85
C LEU A 44 -11.34 2.30 -4.27
N VAL A 45 -11.58 3.44 -3.65
CA VAL A 45 -12.67 4.37 -4.03
C VAL A 45 -12.41 4.94 -5.43
N VAL A 46 -11.17 5.32 -5.75
CA VAL A 46 -10.80 5.80 -7.09
C VAL A 46 -10.99 4.68 -8.12
N PHE A 47 -10.52 3.47 -7.83
CA PHE A 47 -10.69 2.30 -8.69
C PHE A 47 -12.16 2.02 -8.98
N LYS A 48 -12.97 1.94 -7.92
CA LYS A 48 -14.43 1.70 -8.02
C LYS A 48 -15.10 2.72 -8.93
N ASN A 49 -14.92 3.99 -8.63
CA ASN A 49 -15.57 5.07 -9.36
C ASN A 49 -15.14 5.09 -10.84
N TYR A 50 -13.85 4.86 -11.10
CA TYR A 50 -13.33 4.80 -12.48
C TYR A 50 -13.93 3.61 -13.24
N VAL A 51 -13.85 2.40 -12.67
CA VAL A 51 -14.28 1.18 -13.37
C VAL A 51 -15.79 1.17 -13.60
N GLU A 52 -16.59 1.56 -12.62
CA GLU A 52 -18.06 1.62 -12.76
C GLU A 52 -18.47 2.65 -13.82
N ALA A 53 -17.86 3.83 -13.82
CA ALA A 53 -18.16 4.86 -14.82
C ALA A 53 -17.70 4.47 -16.23
N ALA A 54 -16.43 4.03 -16.38
CA ALA A 54 -15.85 3.72 -17.69
C ALA A 54 -16.43 2.45 -18.32
N SER A 55 -16.97 1.51 -17.51
CA SER A 55 -17.68 0.34 -18.01
C SER A 55 -19.18 0.59 -18.30
N ASN A 56 -19.67 1.83 -18.09
CA ASN A 56 -21.10 2.14 -18.11
C ASN A 56 -21.93 1.22 -17.21
N GLY A 57 -21.41 0.92 -16.01
CA GLY A 57 -22.06 0.05 -15.01
C GLY A 57 -22.00 -1.44 -15.29
N LYS A 58 -21.33 -1.90 -16.36
CA LYS A 58 -21.16 -3.34 -16.64
C LYS A 58 -20.27 -4.06 -15.62
N VAL A 59 -19.36 -3.35 -14.99
CA VAL A 59 -18.52 -3.86 -13.90
C VAL A 59 -18.87 -3.07 -12.64
N ALA A 60 -19.37 -3.75 -11.62
CA ALA A 60 -19.60 -3.22 -10.28
C ALA A 60 -18.41 -3.57 -9.36
N VAL A 61 -18.08 -2.71 -8.40
CA VAL A 61 -17.04 -2.95 -7.41
C VAL A 61 -17.63 -2.83 -6.01
N GLU A 62 -17.55 -3.91 -5.24
CA GLU A 62 -17.96 -3.96 -3.84
C GLU A 62 -16.72 -3.86 -2.94
N LEU A 63 -16.75 -2.91 -1.99
CA LEU A 63 -15.63 -2.67 -1.09
C LEU A 63 -15.88 -3.32 0.27
N PHE A 64 -14.93 -4.12 0.72
CA PHE A 64 -14.92 -4.79 2.01
C PHE A 64 -13.68 -4.36 2.79
N ILE A 65 -13.86 -3.52 3.81
CA ILE A 65 -12.76 -2.87 4.54
C ILE A 65 -12.59 -3.50 5.93
N GLY A 66 -11.34 -3.55 6.39
CA GLY A 66 -10.97 -4.22 7.62
C GLY A 66 -10.92 -5.75 7.45
N THR A 67 -11.39 -6.49 8.42
CA THR A 67 -11.29 -7.97 8.41
C THR A 67 -12.56 -8.68 7.93
N GLN A 68 -13.35 -8.02 7.07
CA GLN A 68 -14.65 -8.55 6.64
C GLN A 68 -14.54 -9.82 5.77
N LEU A 69 -13.53 -9.90 4.90
CA LEU A 69 -13.33 -11.07 4.02
C LEU A 69 -12.17 -11.95 4.48
N CYS A 70 -11.14 -11.35 5.06
CA CYS A 70 -9.94 -12.05 5.52
C CYS A 70 -9.17 -11.18 6.51
N SER A 71 -8.32 -11.78 7.36
CA SER A 71 -7.59 -11.05 8.41
C SER A 71 -6.07 -11.11 8.27
N LYS A 72 -5.54 -12.10 7.56
CA LYS A 72 -4.10 -12.34 7.39
C LYS A 72 -3.74 -12.34 5.91
N GLY A 73 -2.57 -11.81 5.56
CA GLY A 73 -2.14 -11.71 4.16
C GLY A 73 -2.17 -13.05 3.41
N ALA A 74 -1.73 -14.13 4.05
CA ALA A 74 -1.76 -15.46 3.44
C ALA A 74 -3.20 -15.97 3.18
N GLU A 75 -4.13 -15.71 4.10
CA GLU A 75 -5.56 -16.02 3.95
C GLU A 75 -6.17 -15.23 2.80
N CYS A 76 -5.89 -13.92 2.73
CA CYS A 76 -6.41 -13.05 1.68
C CYS A 76 -5.88 -13.46 0.29
N LEU A 77 -4.58 -13.78 0.17
CA LEU A 77 -4.01 -14.26 -1.09
C LEU A 77 -4.54 -15.64 -1.48
N GLN A 78 -4.84 -16.51 -0.51
CA GLN A 78 -5.55 -17.76 -0.81
C GLN A 78 -6.95 -17.47 -1.36
N GLY A 79 -7.67 -16.49 -0.78
CA GLY A 79 -8.96 -16.03 -1.29
C GLY A 79 -8.89 -15.45 -2.71
N ILE A 80 -7.78 -14.75 -3.06
CA ILE A 80 -7.52 -14.35 -4.44
C ILE A 80 -7.29 -15.57 -5.33
N ALA A 81 -6.52 -16.58 -4.88
CA ALA A 81 -6.22 -17.76 -5.69
C ALA A 81 -7.49 -18.59 -6.01
N ASP A 82 -8.37 -18.78 -5.02
CA ASP A 82 -9.60 -19.60 -5.19
C ASP A 82 -10.80 -18.80 -5.72
N GLY A 83 -10.69 -17.45 -5.82
CA GLY A 83 -11.74 -16.58 -6.37
C GLY A 83 -12.83 -16.21 -5.35
N SER A 84 -12.65 -16.47 -4.05
CA SER A 84 -13.54 -15.94 -3.00
C SER A 84 -13.33 -14.43 -2.78
N ILE A 85 -12.18 -13.91 -3.17
CA ILE A 85 -11.83 -12.48 -3.23
C ILE A 85 -11.36 -12.16 -4.65
N ASP A 86 -11.81 -11.04 -5.22
CA ASP A 86 -11.42 -10.66 -6.58
C ASP A 86 -10.23 -9.70 -6.59
N ILE A 87 -10.15 -8.77 -5.62
CA ILE A 87 -9.06 -7.80 -5.49
C ILE A 87 -8.65 -7.68 -4.02
N TYR A 88 -7.34 -7.67 -3.77
CA TYR A 88 -6.75 -7.49 -2.44
C TYR A 88 -5.46 -6.66 -2.50
N ILE A 89 -5.24 -5.81 -1.51
CA ILE A 89 -3.98 -5.09 -1.28
C ILE A 89 -3.17 -5.76 -0.18
N SER A 90 -1.89 -5.91 -0.39
CA SER A 90 -0.95 -6.25 0.67
C SER A 90 0.31 -5.38 0.61
N THR A 91 0.95 -5.18 1.76
CA THR A 91 2.36 -4.79 1.75
C THR A 91 3.24 -5.96 1.29
N SER A 92 4.51 -5.68 0.97
CA SER A 92 5.53 -6.70 0.67
C SER A 92 5.59 -7.81 1.74
N GLY A 93 5.61 -7.44 3.01
CA GLY A 93 5.59 -8.40 4.10
C GLY A 93 4.28 -9.19 4.22
N GLY A 94 3.15 -8.58 3.89
CA GLY A 94 1.85 -9.28 3.86
C GLY A 94 1.76 -10.35 2.78
N ALA A 95 2.50 -10.19 1.67
CA ALA A 95 2.55 -11.16 0.57
C ALA A 95 3.72 -12.15 0.67
N ALA A 96 4.64 -11.98 1.62
CA ALA A 96 5.89 -12.75 1.70
C ALA A 96 5.68 -14.27 1.83
N GLY A 97 4.58 -14.70 2.46
CA GLY A 97 4.27 -16.13 2.59
C GLY A 97 3.97 -16.83 1.27
N ALA A 98 3.36 -16.12 0.31
CA ALA A 98 3.08 -16.63 -1.03
C ALA A 98 4.21 -16.30 -2.02
N PHE A 99 4.77 -15.10 -1.91
CA PHE A 99 5.77 -14.55 -2.82
C PHE A 99 6.97 -14.00 -2.01
N PRO A 100 7.89 -14.84 -1.52
CA PRO A 100 8.97 -14.41 -0.62
C PRO A 100 9.82 -13.27 -1.17
N TYR A 101 10.05 -13.25 -2.48
CA TYR A 101 10.89 -12.25 -3.14
C TYR A 101 10.33 -10.82 -3.14
N VAL A 102 9.01 -10.63 -2.92
CA VAL A 102 8.45 -9.26 -2.87
C VAL A 102 8.93 -8.47 -1.64
N GLN A 103 9.52 -9.16 -0.64
CA GLN A 103 10.19 -8.52 0.49
C GLN A 103 11.33 -7.60 0.06
N VAL A 104 11.82 -7.70 -1.18
CA VAL A 104 12.82 -6.80 -1.77
C VAL A 104 12.42 -5.32 -1.63
N LEU A 105 11.12 -5.02 -1.62
CA LEU A 105 10.59 -3.66 -1.40
C LEU A 105 10.78 -3.13 0.04
N ASP A 106 11.06 -4.01 0.99
CA ASP A 106 11.38 -3.64 2.39
C ASP A 106 12.91 -3.53 2.63
N LEU A 107 13.75 -3.68 1.58
CA LEU A 107 15.19 -3.45 1.71
C LEU A 107 15.46 -2.01 2.15
N PRO A 108 16.20 -1.81 3.25
CA PRO A 108 16.30 -0.49 3.86
C PRO A 108 17.20 0.46 3.05
N TYR A 109 16.81 1.73 2.95
CA TYR A 109 17.58 2.83 2.36
C TYR A 109 18.00 2.65 0.89
N LEU A 110 17.28 1.83 0.13
CA LEU A 110 17.60 1.56 -1.27
C LEU A 110 17.13 2.68 -2.19
N MET A 111 15.92 3.18 -1.99
CA MET A 111 15.35 4.30 -2.74
C MET A 111 15.54 5.60 -1.97
N ALA A 112 15.98 6.68 -2.65
CA ALA A 112 16.38 7.91 -1.99
C ALA A 112 15.21 8.90 -1.72
N ASN A 113 14.18 8.88 -2.55
CA ASN A 113 13.02 9.79 -2.47
C ASN A 113 11.80 9.25 -3.22
N ASP A 114 10.67 9.97 -3.11
CA ASP A 114 9.40 9.58 -3.72
C ASP A 114 9.48 9.45 -5.24
N ARG A 115 10.17 10.39 -5.94
CA ARG A 115 10.26 10.37 -7.40
C ARG A 115 10.89 9.08 -7.90
N ILE A 116 12.03 8.68 -7.29
CA ILE A 116 12.72 7.43 -7.61
C ILE A 116 11.84 6.23 -7.29
N ALA A 117 11.21 6.21 -6.11
CA ALA A 117 10.35 5.11 -5.71
C ALA A 117 9.14 4.93 -6.66
N GLU A 118 8.47 6.01 -7.02
CA GLU A 118 7.30 6.00 -7.89
C GLU A 118 7.65 5.62 -9.34
N ASP A 119 8.80 6.06 -9.84
CA ASP A 119 9.31 5.68 -11.15
C ASP A 119 9.59 4.17 -11.22
N VAL A 120 10.37 3.66 -10.26
CA VAL A 120 10.68 2.22 -10.13
C VAL A 120 9.40 1.38 -10.04
N LEU A 121 8.44 1.78 -9.21
CA LEU A 121 7.19 1.04 -9.01
C LEU A 121 6.23 1.14 -10.19
N SER A 122 6.38 2.14 -11.04
CA SER A 122 5.60 2.28 -12.30
C SER A 122 6.28 1.57 -13.49
N GLY A 123 7.57 1.26 -13.38
CA GLY A 123 8.44 0.81 -14.45
C GLY A 123 8.58 -0.71 -14.63
N ASP A 124 9.72 -1.09 -15.19
CA ASP A 124 10.05 -2.48 -15.57
C ASP A 124 10.21 -3.42 -14.38
N PHE A 125 10.61 -2.91 -13.24
CA PHE A 125 10.65 -3.69 -12.01
C PHE A 125 9.28 -4.31 -11.70
N THR A 126 8.21 -3.51 -11.71
CA THR A 126 6.84 -4.02 -11.48
C THR A 126 6.40 -5.03 -12.55
N ARG A 127 6.81 -4.84 -13.81
CA ARG A 127 6.55 -5.82 -14.88
C ARG A 127 7.23 -7.16 -14.61
N THR A 128 8.45 -7.14 -14.11
CA THR A 128 9.21 -8.35 -13.71
C THR A 128 8.51 -9.09 -12.57
N VAL A 129 8.16 -8.39 -11.49
CA VAL A 129 7.43 -8.98 -10.35
C VAL A 129 6.07 -9.54 -10.78
N ARG A 130 5.35 -8.83 -11.65
CA ARG A 130 4.04 -9.27 -12.20
C ARG A 130 4.14 -10.60 -12.95
N LYS A 131 5.12 -10.74 -13.84
CA LYS A 131 5.34 -11.98 -14.59
C LYS A 131 5.69 -13.14 -13.67
N LYS A 132 6.58 -12.88 -12.72
CA LYS A 132 7.03 -13.88 -11.76
C LYS A 132 5.90 -14.34 -10.84
N ALA A 133 5.12 -13.43 -10.26
CA ALA A 133 4.01 -13.76 -9.37
C ALA A 133 2.92 -14.58 -10.09
N LEU A 134 2.61 -14.23 -11.33
CA LEU A 134 1.65 -14.98 -12.14
C LEU A 134 2.13 -16.42 -12.39
N ALA A 135 3.39 -16.59 -12.77
CA ALA A 135 3.98 -17.92 -13.01
C ALA A 135 4.06 -18.74 -11.71
N ASP A 136 4.55 -18.16 -10.62
CA ASP A 136 4.74 -18.86 -9.34
C ASP A 136 3.41 -19.25 -8.68
N SER A 137 2.32 -18.54 -8.97
CA SER A 137 0.95 -18.90 -8.53
C SER A 137 0.23 -19.89 -9.45
N GLY A 138 0.87 -20.42 -10.49
CA GLY A 138 0.23 -21.29 -11.46
C GLY A 138 -0.92 -20.59 -12.21
N ASP A 139 -0.72 -19.32 -12.59
CA ASP A 139 -1.72 -18.46 -13.26
C ASP A 139 -2.95 -18.09 -12.40
N ALA A 140 -2.93 -18.32 -11.09
CA ALA A 140 -4.08 -18.02 -10.22
C ALA A 140 -4.13 -16.54 -9.78
N ILE A 141 -2.98 -15.96 -9.43
CA ILE A 141 -2.86 -14.62 -8.84
C ILE A 141 -2.13 -13.68 -9.78
N ARG A 142 -2.75 -12.55 -10.09
CA ARG A 142 -2.18 -11.49 -10.92
C ARG A 142 -1.83 -10.27 -10.07
N LEU A 143 -0.59 -9.81 -10.12
CA LEU A 143 -0.23 -8.47 -9.63
C LEU A 143 -0.67 -7.44 -10.68
N MET A 144 -1.54 -6.51 -10.33
CA MET A 144 -2.05 -5.48 -11.24
C MET A 144 -1.15 -4.25 -11.24
N THR A 145 -0.78 -3.76 -10.07
CA THR A 145 0.12 -2.62 -9.90
C THR A 145 0.77 -2.63 -8.51
N ILE A 146 1.77 -1.79 -8.32
CA ILE A 146 2.35 -1.48 -7.01
C ILE A 146 2.20 0.03 -6.79
N GLY A 147 1.39 0.42 -5.81
CA GLY A 147 1.23 1.80 -5.36
C GLY A 147 2.02 2.06 -4.07
N ASN A 148 1.54 3.00 -3.27
CA ASN A 148 2.07 3.28 -1.93
C ASN A 148 0.97 3.14 -0.88
N THR A 149 1.35 2.76 0.35
CA THR A 149 0.51 2.80 1.54
C THR A 149 1.33 3.35 2.70
N GLY A 150 0.86 4.41 3.37
CA GLY A 150 1.53 5.00 4.53
C GLY A 150 2.79 5.84 4.27
N GLY A 151 3.27 5.97 3.02
CA GLY A 151 4.48 6.74 2.68
C GLY A 151 5.78 6.00 2.98
N TRP A 152 6.67 6.61 3.77
CA TRP A 152 7.94 6.02 4.20
C TRP A 152 7.83 5.38 5.58
N ARG A 153 8.42 4.18 5.72
CA ARG A 153 8.56 3.54 7.02
C ARG A 153 9.57 4.29 7.87
N ASN A 154 9.16 4.55 9.11
CA ASN A 154 9.95 5.19 10.13
C ASN A 154 9.88 4.34 11.40
N PHE A 155 10.95 4.33 12.20
CA PHE A 155 10.89 3.68 13.51
C PHE A 155 10.07 4.51 14.49
N ALA A 156 9.10 3.86 15.13
CA ALA A 156 8.24 4.49 16.12
C ALA A 156 8.15 3.62 17.38
N ASN A 157 8.09 4.22 18.56
CA ASN A 157 8.02 3.47 19.82
C ASN A 157 7.35 4.25 20.97
N THR A 158 7.08 3.54 22.06
CA THR A 158 6.43 4.07 23.28
C THR A 158 7.42 4.50 24.36
N LYS A 159 8.74 4.27 24.19
CA LYS A 159 9.73 4.33 25.27
C LYS A 159 10.65 5.55 25.22
N ARG A 160 11.28 5.81 24.07
CA ARG A 160 12.34 6.81 23.96
C ARG A 160 12.58 7.28 22.55
N ARG A 161 13.20 8.46 22.42
CA ARG A 161 13.74 8.91 21.13
C ARG A 161 14.87 8.00 20.70
N VAL A 162 14.89 7.65 19.40
CA VAL A 162 15.90 6.82 18.75
C VAL A 162 16.67 7.72 17.78
N GLN A 163 17.98 7.95 18.04
CA GLN A 163 18.85 8.80 17.22
C GLN A 163 19.89 7.97 16.45
N LYS A 164 20.25 6.81 16.98
CA LYS A 164 21.27 5.90 16.43
C LYS A 164 20.88 4.45 16.66
N PRO A 165 21.45 3.48 15.92
CA PRO A 165 21.12 2.06 16.10
C PRO A 165 21.21 1.56 17.55
N ALA A 166 22.20 1.99 18.32
CA ALA A 166 22.34 1.60 19.73
C ALA A 166 21.14 1.97 20.61
N ASP A 167 20.36 3.00 20.24
CA ASP A 167 19.15 3.38 20.98
C ASP A 167 17.99 2.40 20.75
N MET A 168 18.11 1.51 19.76
CA MET A 168 17.15 0.45 19.49
C MET A 168 17.30 -0.76 20.44
N GLU A 169 18.44 -0.87 21.13
CA GLU A 169 18.74 -2.02 21.99
C GLU A 169 17.64 -2.24 23.04
N GLY A 170 17.17 -3.49 23.13
CA GLY A 170 16.15 -3.93 24.08
C GLY A 170 14.71 -3.54 23.73
N LEU A 171 14.45 -2.76 22.66
CA LEU A 171 13.10 -2.46 22.22
C LEU A 171 12.47 -3.68 21.53
N LYS A 172 11.22 -3.97 21.89
CA LYS A 172 10.39 -4.97 21.20
C LYS A 172 9.68 -4.28 20.03
N ILE A 173 10.22 -4.45 18.83
CA ILE A 173 9.70 -3.80 17.62
C ILE A 173 8.81 -4.76 16.85
N ARG A 174 7.55 -4.39 16.66
CA ARG A 174 6.66 -5.13 15.76
C ARG A 174 7.18 -5.11 14.34
N THR A 175 7.12 -6.26 13.71
CA THR A 175 7.28 -6.41 12.26
C THR A 175 6.02 -7.00 11.64
N VAL A 176 5.84 -6.84 10.34
CA VAL A 176 4.92 -7.71 9.59
C VAL A 176 5.41 -9.16 9.68
N VAL A 177 4.52 -10.13 9.38
CA VAL A 177 4.87 -11.57 9.43
C VAL A 177 5.70 -11.94 8.19
N ALA A 178 6.97 -11.52 8.19
CA ALA A 178 7.94 -11.73 7.12
C ALA A 178 9.36 -11.71 7.68
N ASP A 179 10.31 -12.36 7.02
CA ASP A 179 11.65 -12.55 7.56
C ASP A 179 12.54 -11.31 7.43
N LEU A 180 12.57 -10.67 6.25
CA LEU A 180 13.42 -9.50 6.01
C LEU A 180 13.20 -8.36 7.01
N PRO A 181 11.96 -7.94 7.31
CA PRO A 181 11.71 -6.93 8.35
C PRO A 181 12.20 -7.34 9.75
N GLN A 182 12.21 -8.63 10.06
CA GLN A 182 12.74 -9.14 11.33
C GLN A 182 14.27 -9.05 11.34
N GLU A 183 14.94 -9.41 10.24
CA GLU A 183 16.39 -9.31 10.12
C GLU A 183 16.87 -7.86 10.21
N LEU A 184 16.13 -6.90 9.64
CA LEU A 184 16.44 -5.48 9.81
C LEU A 184 16.40 -5.06 11.29
N VAL A 185 15.35 -5.44 12.00
CA VAL A 185 15.19 -5.09 13.42
C VAL A 185 16.32 -5.72 14.26
N LYS A 186 16.71 -6.97 13.97
CA LYS A 186 17.86 -7.64 14.63
C LYS A 186 19.18 -6.94 14.31
N ALA A 187 19.42 -6.58 13.06
CA ALA A 187 20.64 -5.90 12.64
C ALA A 187 20.82 -4.54 13.35
N LEU A 188 19.73 -3.90 13.74
CA LEU A 188 19.73 -2.65 14.52
C LEU A 188 19.76 -2.87 16.06
N GLY A 189 19.87 -4.11 16.54
CA GLY A 189 19.99 -4.43 17.97
C GLY A 189 18.66 -4.53 18.73
N ALA A 190 17.51 -4.44 18.05
CA ALA A 190 16.20 -4.58 18.67
C ALA A 190 15.64 -6.03 18.55
N ALA A 191 14.58 -6.33 19.31
CA ALA A 191 13.90 -7.61 19.30
C ALA A 191 12.67 -7.56 18.36
N PRO A 192 12.65 -8.27 17.22
CA PRO A 192 11.51 -8.30 16.33
C PRO A 192 10.38 -9.16 16.90
N THR A 193 9.15 -8.68 16.73
CA THR A 193 7.93 -9.40 17.12
C THR A 193 6.95 -9.38 15.93
N PRO A 194 6.84 -10.50 15.17
CA PRO A 194 5.93 -10.54 14.02
C PRO A 194 4.47 -10.60 14.45
N ILE A 195 3.69 -9.59 14.08
CA ILE A 195 2.26 -9.45 14.42
C ILE A 195 1.49 -8.98 13.18
N PRO A 196 0.34 -9.61 12.84
CA PRO A 196 -0.56 -9.14 11.80
C PRO A 196 -1.03 -7.70 12.03
N TRP A 197 -1.29 -6.97 10.95
CA TRP A 197 -1.66 -5.55 11.02
C TRP A 197 -2.88 -5.26 11.91
N PRO A 198 -4.00 -5.99 11.82
CA PRO A 198 -5.18 -5.69 12.63
C PRO A 198 -4.98 -5.87 14.15
N GLU A 199 -3.95 -6.62 14.56
CA GLU A 199 -3.67 -6.91 15.97
C GLU A 199 -2.73 -5.88 16.63
N LEU A 200 -2.17 -4.94 15.85
CA LEU A 200 -1.06 -4.08 16.30
C LEU A 200 -1.51 -3.07 17.37
N PHE A 201 -2.67 -2.45 17.23
CA PHE A 201 -3.19 -1.49 18.22
C PHE A 201 -3.29 -2.13 19.62
N THR A 202 -3.93 -3.30 19.71
CA THR A 202 -4.06 -4.04 20.95
C THR A 202 -2.71 -4.50 21.50
N SER A 203 -1.76 -4.83 20.62
CA SER A 203 -0.40 -5.25 21.01
C SER A 203 0.40 -4.10 21.65
N PHE A 204 0.18 -2.85 21.23
CA PHE A 204 0.70 -1.67 21.92
C PHE A 204 0.04 -1.47 23.29
N GLN A 205 -1.30 -1.51 23.35
CA GLN A 205 -2.04 -1.33 24.59
C GLN A 205 -1.64 -2.34 25.69
N THR A 206 -1.39 -3.58 25.30
CA THR A 206 -1.02 -4.66 26.22
C THR A 206 0.49 -4.75 26.49
N GLY A 207 1.30 -3.95 25.80
CA GLY A 207 2.77 -3.96 25.96
C GLY A 207 3.46 -5.21 25.38
N VAL A 208 2.78 -5.98 24.53
CA VAL A 208 3.39 -7.09 23.79
C VAL A 208 4.51 -6.56 22.90
N VAL A 209 4.31 -5.37 22.31
CA VAL A 209 5.32 -4.62 21.56
C VAL A 209 5.47 -3.21 22.12
N GLU A 210 6.67 -2.63 21.92
CA GLU A 210 7.03 -1.29 22.35
C GLU A 210 7.22 -0.33 21.18
N GLY A 211 7.32 -0.86 19.96
CA GLY A 211 7.49 -0.07 18.74
C GLY A 211 7.04 -0.78 17.48
N SER A 212 7.08 -0.05 16.38
CA SER A 212 6.82 -0.58 15.03
C SER A 212 7.57 0.23 13.96
N LYS A 213 7.36 -0.14 12.69
CA LYS A 213 7.91 0.51 11.50
C LYS A 213 6.76 0.90 10.57
N ASN A 214 6.34 2.14 10.62
CA ASN A 214 5.17 2.62 9.87
C ASN A 214 5.35 4.05 9.35
N GLY A 215 4.53 4.43 8.39
CA GLY A 215 4.36 5.82 8.00
C GLY A 215 3.57 6.61 9.03
N ILE A 216 3.68 7.94 8.99
CA ILE A 216 2.95 8.79 9.93
C ILE A 216 1.44 8.72 9.72
N THR A 217 0.98 8.52 8.48
CA THR A 217 -0.43 8.40 8.14
C THR A 217 -1.04 7.12 8.71
N ASP A 218 -0.31 5.99 8.66
CA ASP A 218 -0.68 4.74 9.33
C ASP A 218 -0.80 4.94 10.86
N ILE A 219 0.23 5.58 11.45
CA ILE A 219 0.30 5.82 12.90
C ILE A 219 -0.92 6.61 13.38
N MET A 220 -1.28 7.66 12.66
CA MET A 220 -2.42 8.51 13.01
C MET A 220 -3.77 7.87 12.62
N GLY A 221 -3.86 7.25 11.44
CA GLY A 221 -5.07 6.57 10.96
C GLY A 221 -5.49 5.41 11.85
N MET A 222 -4.53 4.67 12.42
CA MET A 222 -4.75 3.57 13.37
C MET A 222 -4.76 4.02 14.83
N LYS A 223 -4.62 5.32 15.09
CA LYS A 223 -4.66 5.93 16.45
C LYS A 223 -3.63 5.32 17.41
N PHE A 224 -2.44 4.97 16.93
CA PHE A 224 -1.39 4.40 17.78
C PHE A 224 -0.94 5.32 18.94
N PRO A 225 -1.02 6.66 18.86
CA PRO A 225 -0.81 7.52 20.03
C PRO A 225 -1.77 7.19 21.20
N ASP A 226 -3.02 6.81 20.94
CA ASP A 226 -3.99 6.41 21.97
C ASP A 226 -3.59 5.09 22.66
N ALA A 227 -2.75 4.28 22.00
CA ALA A 227 -2.15 3.07 22.55
C ALA A 227 -0.74 3.31 23.14
N GLY A 228 -0.32 4.59 23.31
CA GLY A 228 0.92 4.99 23.98
C GLY A 228 2.11 5.22 23.06
N LEU A 229 1.99 5.11 21.72
CA LEU A 229 3.08 5.43 20.81
C LEU A 229 3.36 6.92 20.84
N LYS A 230 4.62 7.29 21.16
CA LYS A 230 5.00 8.66 21.44
C LYS A 230 6.21 9.16 20.63
N TYR A 231 7.13 8.31 20.27
CA TYR A 231 8.40 8.69 19.65
C TYR A 231 8.44 8.19 18.22
N VAL A 232 8.70 9.07 17.25
CA VAL A 232 8.87 8.72 15.83
C VAL A 232 10.19 9.30 15.35
N THR A 233 11.05 8.45 14.80
CA THR A 233 12.30 8.84 14.15
C THR A 233 12.11 8.76 12.65
N LEU A 234 12.20 9.90 11.95
CA LEU A 234 12.01 10.02 10.50
C LEU A 234 13.24 9.55 9.74
N ASP A 235 13.61 8.29 9.91
CA ASP A 235 14.76 7.68 9.23
C ASP A 235 14.47 7.30 7.78
N GLY A 236 13.19 7.08 7.42
CA GLY A 236 12.75 6.82 6.06
C GLY A 236 13.40 5.58 5.45
N HIS A 237 13.47 4.46 6.19
CA HIS A 237 14.24 3.30 5.77
C HIS A 237 13.64 2.51 4.60
N ALA A 238 12.33 2.56 4.34
CA ALA A 238 11.73 1.89 3.19
C ALA A 238 10.47 2.62 2.71
N TYR A 239 10.30 2.70 1.38
CA TYR A 239 9.05 3.15 0.77
C TYR A 239 8.02 2.04 0.82
N MET A 240 6.83 2.32 1.34
CA MET A 240 5.82 1.29 1.60
C MET A 240 5.07 0.90 0.33
N GLY A 241 5.59 -0.09 -0.39
CA GLY A 241 4.93 -0.62 -1.58
C GLY A 241 3.61 -1.32 -1.26
N ALA A 242 2.53 -0.86 -1.90
CA ALA A 242 1.20 -1.46 -1.88
C ALA A 242 1.02 -2.35 -3.11
N LEU A 243 1.04 -3.67 -2.92
CA LEU A 243 0.89 -4.64 -4.02
C LEU A 243 -0.61 -4.96 -4.19
N TRP A 244 -1.14 -4.63 -5.37
CA TRP A 244 -2.54 -4.82 -5.73
C TRP A 244 -2.72 -6.10 -6.53
N TRP A 245 -3.34 -7.09 -5.88
CA TRP A 245 -3.55 -8.43 -6.40
C TRP A 245 -4.96 -8.61 -6.96
N MET A 246 -5.10 -9.40 -8.01
CA MET A 246 -6.40 -9.75 -8.59
C MET A 246 -6.46 -11.24 -8.95
N ASN A 247 -7.64 -11.84 -8.76
CA ASN A 247 -7.92 -13.18 -9.27
C ASN A 247 -7.79 -13.22 -10.80
N ASN A 248 -6.88 -14.04 -11.31
CA ASN A 248 -6.58 -14.07 -12.74
C ASN A 248 -7.69 -14.70 -13.57
N ALA A 249 -8.42 -15.69 -13.04
CA ALA A 249 -9.55 -16.29 -13.74
C ALA A 249 -10.69 -15.28 -13.91
N LYS A 250 -11.02 -14.51 -12.85
CA LYS A 250 -11.99 -13.42 -12.93
C LYS A 250 -11.57 -12.36 -13.95
N PHE A 251 -10.30 -11.94 -13.94
CA PHE A 251 -9.78 -10.99 -14.93
C PHE A 251 -9.91 -11.53 -16.36
N LYS A 252 -9.52 -12.78 -16.61
CA LYS A 252 -9.59 -13.42 -17.94
C LYS A 252 -11.04 -13.68 -18.42
N SER A 253 -12.01 -13.83 -17.51
CA SER A 253 -13.41 -14.06 -17.86
C SER A 253 -14.09 -12.81 -18.46
N MET A 254 -13.54 -11.62 -18.24
CA MET A 254 -14.07 -10.38 -18.80
C MET A 254 -13.69 -10.22 -20.28
N PRO A 255 -14.57 -9.64 -21.13
CA PRO A 255 -14.23 -9.19 -22.48
C PRO A 255 -13.04 -8.23 -22.49
N GLU A 256 -12.35 -8.12 -23.61
CA GLU A 256 -11.12 -7.33 -23.73
C GLU A 256 -11.32 -5.84 -23.38
N ASP A 257 -12.42 -5.26 -23.82
CA ASP A 257 -12.79 -3.88 -23.52
C ASP A 257 -12.94 -3.63 -22.01
N LEU A 258 -13.61 -4.52 -21.28
CA LEU A 258 -13.75 -4.44 -19.83
C LEU A 258 -12.43 -4.71 -19.11
N ARG A 259 -11.58 -5.61 -19.63
CA ARG A 259 -10.23 -5.81 -19.07
C ARG A 259 -9.36 -4.54 -19.18
N LYS A 260 -9.46 -3.81 -20.30
CA LYS A 260 -8.78 -2.51 -20.46
C LYS A 260 -9.26 -1.49 -19.42
N VAL A 261 -10.58 -1.38 -19.22
CA VAL A 261 -11.15 -0.52 -18.16
C VAL A 261 -10.61 -0.87 -16.78
N VAL A 262 -10.51 -2.18 -16.45
CA VAL A 262 -9.94 -2.62 -15.16
C VAL A 262 -8.46 -2.26 -15.05
N VAL A 263 -7.66 -2.44 -16.10
CA VAL A 263 -6.23 -2.06 -16.11
C VAL A 263 -6.07 -0.54 -15.91
N ASP A 264 -6.86 0.26 -16.61
CA ASP A 264 -6.84 1.73 -16.49
C ASP A 264 -7.31 2.17 -15.09
N GLY A 265 -8.29 1.46 -14.52
CA GLY A 265 -8.72 1.65 -13.13
C GLY A 265 -7.59 1.43 -12.12
N PHE A 266 -6.76 0.40 -12.32
CA PHE A 266 -5.57 0.19 -11.49
C PHE A 266 -4.48 1.25 -11.70
N ALA A 267 -4.34 1.80 -12.90
CA ALA A 267 -3.44 2.93 -13.13
C ALA A 267 -3.92 4.18 -12.37
N ALA A 268 -5.23 4.48 -12.40
CA ALA A 268 -5.81 5.58 -11.64
C ALA A 268 -5.66 5.37 -10.11
N LEU A 269 -5.89 4.16 -9.61
CA LEU A 269 -5.66 3.76 -8.22
C LEU A 269 -4.20 3.98 -7.81
N GLN A 270 -3.23 3.56 -8.63
CA GLN A 270 -1.80 3.74 -8.37
C GLN A 270 -1.46 5.21 -8.15
N GLN A 271 -1.90 6.09 -9.06
CA GLN A 271 -1.66 7.53 -8.94
C GLN A 271 -2.30 8.12 -7.68
N ALA A 272 -3.51 7.69 -7.34
CA ALA A 272 -4.19 8.11 -6.12
C ALA A 272 -3.42 7.68 -4.87
N THR A 273 -2.92 6.46 -4.84
CA THR A 273 -2.15 5.93 -3.69
C THR A 273 -0.74 6.52 -3.59
N PHE A 274 -0.12 6.98 -4.67
CA PHE A 274 1.11 7.77 -4.60
C PHE A 274 0.86 9.18 -4.03
N ALA A 275 -0.26 9.80 -4.36
CA ALA A 275 -0.59 11.16 -3.92
C ALA A 275 -1.14 11.23 -2.48
N SER A 276 -1.93 10.25 -2.07
CA SER A 276 -2.67 10.30 -0.81
C SER A 276 -1.78 10.37 0.44
N PRO A 277 -0.73 9.54 0.61
CA PRO A 277 0.17 9.65 1.76
C PRO A 277 0.86 11.00 1.85
N LYS A 278 1.30 11.58 0.71
CA LYS A 278 1.94 12.90 0.67
C LYS A 278 1.00 13.98 1.19
N ARG A 279 -0.27 13.95 0.77
CA ARG A 279 -1.29 14.91 1.20
C ARG A 279 -1.66 14.73 2.67
N LYS A 280 -1.93 13.48 3.10
CA LYS A 280 -2.36 13.16 4.47
C LYS A 280 -1.25 13.37 5.49
N SER A 281 0.03 13.16 5.13
CA SER A 281 1.16 13.27 6.05
C SER A 281 1.33 14.67 6.62
N ILE A 282 1.00 15.73 5.87
CA ILE A 282 1.12 17.11 6.34
C ILE A 282 0.32 17.29 7.63
N GLN A 283 -0.96 16.96 7.61
CA GLN A 283 -1.83 17.07 8.78
C GLN A 283 -1.46 16.05 9.87
N ALA A 284 -1.07 14.84 9.47
CA ALA A 284 -0.69 13.76 10.39
C ALA A 284 0.53 14.13 11.25
N TYR A 285 1.56 14.76 10.66
CA TYR A 285 2.72 15.26 11.41
C TYR A 285 2.33 16.34 12.40
N GLU A 286 1.52 17.32 11.98
CA GLU A 286 1.05 18.38 12.86
C GLU A 286 0.23 17.83 14.03
N ASP A 287 -0.71 16.94 13.76
CA ASP A 287 -1.60 16.37 14.78
C ASP A 287 -0.82 15.49 15.76
N PHE A 288 0.17 14.72 15.27
CA PHE A 288 1.05 13.93 16.12
C PHE A 288 1.81 14.82 17.13
N VAL A 289 2.43 15.91 16.66
CA VAL A 289 3.16 16.83 17.53
C VAL A 289 2.22 17.59 18.47
N LYS A 290 1.06 18.07 17.99
CA LYS A 290 0.03 18.73 18.84
C LYS A 290 -0.49 17.78 19.93
N GLY A 291 -0.57 16.48 19.65
CA GLY A 291 -0.95 15.43 20.59
C GLY A 291 0.15 15.09 21.62
N GLY A 292 1.30 15.75 21.58
CA GLY A 292 2.43 15.52 22.49
C GLY A 292 3.40 14.43 22.02
N GLY A 293 3.32 14.03 20.74
CA GLY A 293 4.29 13.15 20.10
C GLY A 293 5.65 13.83 19.92
N ASP A 294 6.69 13.04 20.05
CA ASP A 294 8.09 13.42 19.82
C ASP A 294 8.51 12.98 18.41
N LEU A 295 8.64 13.94 17.50
CA LEU A 295 9.05 13.74 16.13
C LEU A 295 10.51 14.13 15.97
N TYR A 296 11.35 13.18 15.58
CA TYR A 296 12.79 13.39 15.42
C TYR A 296 13.22 13.18 13.96
N VAL A 297 13.94 14.17 13.43
CA VAL A 297 14.58 14.08 12.10
C VAL A 297 16.07 13.76 12.33
N PRO A 298 16.55 12.58 11.93
CA PRO A 298 17.97 12.24 12.07
C PRO A 298 18.86 13.15 11.23
N THR A 299 20.05 13.47 11.75
CA THR A 299 21.09 14.13 10.95
C THR A 299 21.59 13.20 9.83
N PRO A 300 22.27 13.72 8.80
CA PRO A 300 22.88 12.87 7.77
C PRO A 300 23.81 11.80 8.34
N GLU A 301 24.59 12.13 9.36
CA GLU A 301 25.54 11.21 10.03
C GLU A 301 24.78 10.11 10.79
N GLU A 302 23.71 10.46 11.51
CA GLU A 302 22.86 9.50 12.21
C GLU A 302 22.16 8.58 11.23
N LYS A 303 21.60 9.11 10.13
CA LYS A 303 20.99 8.30 9.06
C LYS A 303 22.01 7.37 8.41
N ALA A 304 23.26 7.83 8.20
CA ALA A 304 24.34 7.00 7.68
C ALA A 304 24.69 5.85 8.64
N ALA A 305 24.63 6.06 9.96
CA ALA A 305 24.85 5.00 10.94
C ALA A 305 23.76 3.91 10.88
N PHE A 306 22.49 4.26 10.69
CA PHE A 306 21.41 3.30 10.46
C PHE A 306 21.61 2.53 9.16
N LYS A 307 21.98 3.22 8.07
CA LYS A 307 22.26 2.61 6.77
C LYS A 307 23.40 1.61 6.87
N GLU A 308 24.49 1.94 7.58
CA GLU A 308 25.63 1.04 7.78
C GLU A 308 25.25 -0.20 8.58
N ALA A 309 24.52 -0.02 9.70
CA ALA A 309 24.06 -1.13 10.53
C ALA A 309 23.08 -2.07 9.80
N ALA A 310 22.34 -1.56 8.82
CA ALA A 310 21.40 -2.34 8.02
C ALA A 310 22.02 -3.10 6.83
N LYS A 311 23.27 -2.82 6.44
CA LYS A 311 23.93 -3.46 5.28
C LYS A 311 23.87 -5.00 5.27
N PRO A 312 24.07 -5.72 6.38
CA PRO A 312 24.02 -7.18 6.36
C PRO A 312 22.69 -7.76 5.86
N VAL A 313 21.60 -6.97 5.91
CA VAL A 313 20.27 -7.39 5.47
C VAL A 313 20.21 -7.63 3.96
N TYR A 314 21.02 -6.93 3.16
CA TYR A 314 21.09 -7.10 1.71
C TYR A 314 21.63 -8.48 1.33
N ASP A 315 22.74 -8.89 1.93
CA ASP A 315 23.36 -10.20 1.68
C ASP A 315 22.48 -11.33 2.24
N TRP A 316 21.87 -11.07 3.40
CA TRP A 316 20.90 -12.02 3.96
C TRP A 316 19.74 -12.26 2.97
N PHE A 317 19.14 -11.19 2.40
CA PHE A 317 18.03 -11.30 1.45
C PHE A 317 18.44 -12.12 0.21
N ARG A 318 19.59 -11.79 -0.39
CA ARG A 318 20.10 -12.50 -1.58
C ARG A 318 20.36 -13.98 -1.31
N SER A 319 20.80 -14.32 -0.10
CA SER A 319 21.21 -15.69 0.25
C SER A 319 20.05 -16.56 0.76
N ASN A 320 19.03 -15.95 1.36
CA ASN A 320 18.00 -16.71 2.10
C ASN A 320 16.60 -16.64 1.46
N VAL A 321 16.34 -15.67 0.58
CA VAL A 321 15.02 -15.50 0.00
C VAL A 321 14.94 -16.20 -1.36
N LYS A 322 14.00 -17.13 -1.52
CA LYS A 322 13.77 -17.83 -2.79
C LYS A 322 13.40 -16.83 -3.89
N GLY A 323 14.15 -16.84 -4.99
CA GLY A 323 14.03 -15.87 -6.08
C GLY A 323 14.53 -14.46 -5.71
N GLY A 324 15.19 -14.33 -4.55
CA GLY A 324 15.74 -13.07 -4.04
C GLY A 324 16.77 -12.42 -4.94
N PRO A 325 17.82 -13.14 -5.40
CA PRO A 325 18.85 -12.54 -6.25
C PRO A 325 18.30 -11.89 -7.52
N GLU A 326 17.41 -12.57 -8.24
CA GLU A 326 16.80 -12.07 -9.47
C GLU A 326 16.06 -10.74 -9.27
N VAL A 327 15.19 -10.68 -8.25
CA VAL A 327 14.40 -9.46 -7.99
C VAL A 327 15.23 -8.37 -7.32
N PHE A 328 16.28 -8.74 -6.57
CA PHE A 328 17.26 -7.79 -6.03
C PHE A 328 17.98 -7.05 -7.16
N ASP A 329 18.52 -7.81 -8.13
CA ASP A 329 19.23 -7.24 -9.27
C ASP A 329 18.28 -6.39 -10.15
N ALA A 330 17.03 -6.85 -10.34
CA ALA A 330 16.01 -6.07 -11.06
C ALA A 330 15.68 -4.75 -10.35
N LEU A 331 15.51 -4.78 -9.01
CA LEU A 331 15.21 -3.58 -8.25
C LEU A 331 16.40 -2.60 -8.24
N THR A 332 17.61 -3.08 -7.96
CA THR A 332 18.81 -2.22 -7.91
C THR A 332 19.12 -1.59 -9.25
N SER A 333 18.91 -2.33 -10.35
CA SER A 333 19.07 -1.79 -11.72
C SER A 333 18.04 -0.71 -12.01
N ALA A 334 16.76 -0.94 -11.66
CA ALA A 334 15.69 0.04 -11.84
C ALA A 334 15.93 1.30 -11.01
N VAL A 335 16.40 1.16 -9.76
CA VAL A 335 16.76 2.31 -8.90
C VAL A 335 17.89 3.13 -9.53
N ALA A 336 18.97 2.47 -10.02
CA ALA A 336 20.09 3.17 -10.62
C ALA A 336 19.68 3.90 -11.92
N GLU A 337 18.80 3.31 -12.72
CA GLU A 337 18.25 3.94 -13.93
C GLU A 337 17.41 5.16 -13.57
N ALA A 338 16.47 5.02 -12.62
CA ALA A 338 15.63 6.12 -12.15
C ALA A 338 16.45 7.28 -11.56
N GLU A 339 17.49 6.97 -10.76
CA GLU A 339 18.40 7.99 -10.21
C GLU A 339 19.10 8.78 -11.30
N LYS A 340 19.55 8.10 -12.35
CA LYS A 340 20.21 8.71 -13.50
C LYS A 340 19.25 9.61 -14.28
N GLU A 341 18.09 9.08 -14.70
CA GLU A 341 17.14 9.80 -15.53
C GLU A 341 16.55 11.02 -14.80
N ILE A 342 16.16 10.85 -13.52
CA ILE A 342 15.64 11.94 -12.71
C ILE A 342 16.72 12.98 -12.44
N GLY A 343 17.99 12.56 -12.22
CA GLY A 343 19.11 13.45 -12.05
C GLY A 343 19.40 14.30 -13.30
N GLU A 344 19.41 13.66 -14.47
CA GLU A 344 19.60 14.35 -15.78
C GLU A 344 18.46 15.35 -16.07
N ALA A 345 17.19 14.94 -15.84
CA ALA A 345 16.03 15.82 -16.00
C ALA A 345 16.10 17.02 -15.06
N THR A 346 16.42 16.80 -13.78
CA THR A 346 16.55 17.87 -12.79
C THR A 346 17.69 18.85 -13.18
N ALA A 347 18.82 18.34 -13.65
CA ALA A 347 19.92 19.18 -14.10
C ALA A 347 19.53 20.04 -15.34
N ALA A 348 18.74 19.47 -16.25
CA ALA A 348 18.21 20.21 -17.40
C ALA A 348 17.23 21.33 -16.99
N ASP A 349 16.39 21.08 -15.99
CA ASP A 349 15.41 22.06 -15.49
C ASP A 349 16.09 23.22 -14.71
N LEU A 350 17.29 23.01 -14.16
CA LEU A 350 18.04 24.01 -13.40
C LEU A 350 18.96 24.88 -14.28
N ASN A 351 19.20 24.54 -15.55
CA ASN A 351 20.01 25.27 -16.51
C ASN A 351 19.17 25.99 -17.57
#